data_3462abcf8574232c40922390556d8e50
#
_entry.id   3462abcf8574232c40922390556d8e50
#
_cell.length_a   1.000
_cell.length_b   1.000
_cell.length_c   1.000
_cell.angle_alpha   90.00
_cell.angle_beta   90.00
_cell.angle_gamma   90.00
#
_symmetry.space_group_name_H-M   'P 1'
#
loop_
_entity.id
_entity.type
_entity.pdbx_description
1 polymer ?
#
loop_
_entity_poly.entity_id
_entity_poly.type
_entity_poly.pdbx_seq_one_letter_code
_entity_poly.pdbx_strand_id
1 'polypeptide(L)'
;MQLFEYDRATHIMEAAGIDVIIATSQKSVAYLSDYWHPPSDQFYVLWDTEATHMTIVGLPAQCERDAFIVAGASESTTLEIMDPWIQDRRYWGPGYYIQTWDNPLDPNPPSGDVMEVTANALKEKGLANGTIAIEMRYLGSKYSGRLQELLPNATFVDAEDAIWALRMIKCDEEIRRFRIACEKGSKIWLDTIHSAEEGMTQSDLQAVYRRLCIENGAEYERAYMIFGPAGLDLSNGSPASGEVELEKGMFIRIDGQPKYQGYICNLSRIVGFGEVSDSLTKAHEIEKWLVERCMEEMKPGMKCSEIRQIELDLYDDIGYPPVIPYTGHGVGRVVHEPPYLSLNDHTVLQPNMVETLEPTICHSEGGDMFISIEDQFLITNDGIEWLTEAAPMDLYV
;
A
#
# COMPACT_ATOMS: atom_id res chain seq x y z
N MET A 1 3.01 4.14 17.91
CA MET A 1 4.36 3.49 17.90
C MET A 1 5.18 4.09 16.77
N GLN A 2 6.50 4.13 16.86
CA GLN A 2 7.37 4.54 15.75
C GLN A 2 7.60 3.36 14.82
N LEU A 3 7.36 3.55 13.51
CA LEU A 3 7.42 2.47 12.50
C LEU A 3 8.74 2.47 11.70
N PHE A 4 9.76 3.16 12.19
CA PHE A 4 11.09 3.24 11.59
C PHE A 4 12.13 3.57 12.65
N GLU A 5 13.38 3.21 12.37
CA GLU A 5 14.52 3.62 13.22
C GLU A 5 14.88 5.07 12.91
N TYR A 6 14.86 5.94 13.93
CA TYR A 6 15.10 7.38 13.73
C TYR A 6 16.50 7.66 13.20
N ASP A 7 17.52 6.94 13.68
CA ASP A 7 18.90 7.06 13.20
C ASP A 7 19.00 6.79 11.69
N ARG A 8 18.23 5.81 11.19
CA ARG A 8 18.13 5.53 9.75
C ARG A 8 17.46 6.67 9.01
N ALA A 9 16.41 7.26 9.57
CA ALA A 9 15.75 8.43 8.99
C ALA A 9 16.73 9.61 8.88
N THR A 10 17.47 9.88 9.96
CA THR A 10 18.53 10.89 9.99
C THR A 10 19.55 10.67 8.86
N HIS A 11 20.08 9.45 8.72
CA HIS A 11 21.06 9.14 7.65
C HIS A 11 20.54 9.37 6.24
N ILE A 12 19.29 8.96 5.97
CA ILE A 12 18.64 9.16 4.67
C ILE A 12 18.49 10.66 4.37
N MET A 13 18.01 11.41 5.36
CA MET A 13 17.78 12.85 5.21
C MET A 13 19.09 13.62 5.08
N GLU A 14 20.11 13.31 5.87
CA GLU A 14 21.44 13.92 5.76
C GLU A 14 22.09 13.66 4.40
N ALA A 15 22.00 12.41 3.90
CA ALA A 15 22.53 12.05 2.59
C ALA A 15 21.83 12.82 1.45
N ALA A 16 20.56 13.19 1.64
CA ALA A 16 19.77 13.99 0.72
C ALA A 16 19.86 15.51 0.97
N GLY A 17 20.58 15.95 2.01
CA GLY A 17 20.66 17.35 2.42
C GLY A 17 19.34 17.94 2.91
N ILE A 18 18.50 17.13 3.55
CA ILE A 18 17.18 17.48 4.06
C ILE A 18 17.27 17.75 5.57
N ASP A 19 16.78 18.91 6.02
CA ASP A 19 16.71 19.24 7.44
C ASP A 19 15.40 18.78 8.10
N VAL A 20 14.29 18.73 7.32
CA VAL A 20 12.99 18.29 7.80
C VAL A 20 12.13 17.73 6.65
N ILE A 21 11.44 16.63 6.89
CA ILE A 21 10.38 16.12 6.01
C ILE A 21 9.04 16.65 6.51
N ILE A 22 8.21 17.17 5.60
CA ILE A 22 6.82 17.56 5.84
C ILE A 22 5.93 16.61 5.04
N ALA A 23 5.40 15.60 5.72
CA ALA A 23 4.47 14.66 5.15
C ALA A 23 3.04 15.20 5.20
N THR A 24 2.33 15.08 4.08
CA THR A 24 0.98 15.60 3.89
C THR A 24 0.01 14.57 3.34
N SER A 25 0.52 13.53 2.67
CA SER A 25 -0.32 12.42 2.24
C SER A 25 -0.71 11.57 3.45
N GLN A 26 -1.93 11.06 3.40
CA GLN A 26 -2.46 10.20 4.45
C GLN A 26 -1.55 8.99 4.77
N LYS A 27 -0.99 8.36 3.73
CA LYS A 27 -0.13 7.19 3.91
C LYS A 27 1.19 7.53 4.60
N SER A 28 1.79 8.66 4.25
CA SER A 28 3.04 9.12 4.86
C SER A 28 2.82 9.67 6.26
N VAL A 29 1.74 10.41 6.50
CA VAL A 29 1.31 10.83 7.84
C VAL A 29 1.14 9.61 8.75
N ALA A 30 0.38 8.61 8.29
CA ALA A 30 0.15 7.39 9.05
C ALA A 30 1.44 6.58 9.27
N TYR A 31 2.35 6.54 8.32
CA TYR A 31 3.63 5.86 8.47
C TYR A 31 4.54 6.57 9.48
N LEU A 32 4.72 7.88 9.34
CA LEU A 32 5.66 8.64 10.16
C LEU A 32 5.18 8.82 11.62
N SER A 33 3.87 8.79 11.88
CA SER A 33 3.33 9.04 13.22
C SER A 33 2.66 7.83 13.88
N ASP A 34 2.32 6.79 13.12
CA ASP A 34 1.36 5.73 13.48
C ASP A 34 -0.03 6.29 13.87
N TYR A 35 -0.34 7.50 13.38
CA TYR A 35 -1.67 8.07 13.44
C TYR A 35 -2.43 7.72 12.17
N TRP A 36 -3.40 6.85 12.30
CA TRP A 36 -4.27 6.45 11.20
C TRP A 36 -5.69 6.29 11.74
N HIS A 37 -6.65 6.75 10.96
CA HIS A 37 -8.05 6.56 11.32
C HIS A 37 -8.44 5.09 11.06
N PRO A 38 -8.98 4.38 12.07
CA PRO A 38 -9.61 3.08 11.81
C PRO A 38 -10.82 3.26 10.91
N PRO A 39 -11.27 2.20 10.25
CA PRO A 39 -11.84 2.17 8.93
C PRO A 39 -13.13 2.99 8.80
N SER A 40 -13.01 4.23 8.50
CA SER A 40 -14.08 4.90 7.80
C SER A 40 -13.52 5.34 6.45
N ASP A 41 -13.85 4.61 5.41
CA ASP A 41 -13.56 4.99 4.02
C ASP A 41 -13.98 6.44 3.74
N GLN A 42 -14.94 6.96 4.49
CA GLN A 42 -15.43 8.34 4.43
C GLN A 42 -14.38 9.37 4.85
N PHE A 43 -13.57 9.11 5.88
CA PHE A 43 -12.50 10.04 6.29
C PHE A 43 -11.36 10.08 5.28
N TYR A 44 -11.07 8.97 4.63
CA TYR A 44 -10.03 8.89 3.60
C TYR A 44 -10.39 9.71 2.37
N VAL A 45 -11.62 9.68 1.93
CA VAL A 45 -12.11 10.49 0.81
C VAL A 45 -12.08 11.97 1.15
N LEU A 46 -12.41 12.36 2.38
CA LEU A 46 -12.40 13.75 2.82
C LEU A 46 -10.97 14.33 2.94
N TRP A 47 -9.99 13.52 3.32
CA TRP A 47 -8.59 13.96 3.39
C TRP A 47 -7.99 14.20 2.01
N ASP A 48 -8.25 13.32 1.06
CA ASP A 48 -7.68 13.43 -0.28
C ASP A 48 -8.37 14.50 -1.15
N THR A 49 -9.63 14.83 -0.87
CA THR A 49 -10.43 15.71 -1.74
C THR A 49 -10.81 17.06 -1.12
N GLU A 50 -10.87 17.16 0.21
CA GLU A 50 -11.30 18.36 0.91
C GLU A 50 -10.27 18.78 1.95
N ALA A 51 -9.61 19.90 1.72
CA ALA A 51 -8.58 20.48 2.58
C ALA A 51 -9.03 20.83 4.02
N THR A 52 -10.27 20.54 4.37
CA THR A 52 -10.84 20.74 5.72
C THR A 52 -10.29 19.78 6.76
N HIS A 53 -9.58 18.70 6.35
CA HIS A 53 -9.07 17.68 7.26
C HIS A 53 -7.58 17.36 7.04
N MET A 54 -6.82 18.32 6.52
CA MET A 54 -5.38 18.11 6.29
C MET A 54 -4.64 17.93 7.61
N THR A 55 -3.96 16.79 7.76
CA THR A 55 -3.01 16.53 8.83
C THR A 55 -1.61 16.50 8.26
N ILE A 56 -0.65 17.10 8.97
CA ILE A 56 0.75 17.21 8.58
C ILE A 56 1.62 16.59 9.67
N VAL A 57 2.64 15.86 9.27
CA VAL A 57 3.73 15.43 10.15
C VAL A 57 5.02 16.09 9.72
N GLY A 58 5.66 16.78 10.66
CA GLY A 58 7.02 17.28 10.49
C GLY A 58 8.01 16.34 11.19
N LEU A 59 8.97 15.81 10.43
CA LEU A 59 10.03 14.92 10.90
C LEU A 59 11.38 15.62 10.69
N PRO A 60 11.97 16.27 11.72
CA PRO A 60 13.32 16.86 11.65
C PRO A 60 14.41 15.80 11.57
N ALA A 61 15.49 16.06 10.82
CA ALA A 61 16.60 15.12 10.67
C ALA A 61 17.40 14.89 11.95
N GLN A 62 17.55 15.93 12.79
CA GLN A 62 18.55 15.96 13.87
C GLN A 62 17.97 15.68 15.25
N CYS A 63 16.67 15.75 15.44
CA CYS A 63 16.09 15.65 16.77
C CYS A 63 14.67 15.03 16.74
N GLU A 64 14.57 13.79 17.20
CA GLU A 64 13.30 13.05 17.29
C GLU A 64 12.25 13.80 18.12
N ARG A 65 12.66 14.46 19.20
CA ARG A 65 11.77 15.22 20.10
C ARG A 65 11.16 16.45 19.45
N ASP A 66 11.73 16.90 18.32
CA ASP A 66 11.25 18.04 17.55
C ASP A 66 10.25 17.63 16.47
N ALA A 67 9.96 16.33 16.31
CA ALA A 67 8.87 15.88 15.46
C ALA A 67 7.53 16.45 15.96
N PHE A 68 6.65 16.82 15.02
CA PHE A 68 5.36 17.44 15.34
C PHE A 68 4.24 16.97 14.43
N ILE A 69 3.02 17.03 14.94
CA ILE A 69 1.78 16.82 14.17
C ILE A 69 0.99 18.12 14.14
N VAL A 70 0.51 18.51 12.97
CA VAL A 70 -0.45 19.60 12.79
C VAL A 70 -1.73 18.99 12.25
N ALA A 71 -2.81 19.03 13.03
CA ALA A 71 -4.08 18.44 12.67
C ALA A 71 -5.23 19.44 12.78
N GLY A 72 -6.34 19.17 12.15
CA GLY A 72 -7.57 19.95 12.37
C GLY A 72 -8.02 19.85 13.84
N ALA A 73 -8.55 20.92 14.37
CA ALA A 73 -9.00 20.96 15.78
C ALA A 73 -10.06 19.89 16.10
N SER A 74 -10.83 19.45 15.09
CA SER A 74 -11.79 18.34 15.21
C SER A 74 -11.14 16.98 15.48
N GLU A 75 -9.85 16.83 15.22
CA GLU A 75 -9.12 15.57 15.40
C GLU A 75 -8.46 15.46 16.78
N SER A 76 -8.53 16.51 17.61
CA SER A 76 -7.85 16.56 18.91
C SER A 76 -8.17 15.35 19.79
N THR A 77 -9.44 14.98 19.94
CA THR A 77 -9.86 13.82 20.72
C THR A 77 -9.36 12.49 20.15
N THR A 78 -9.35 12.36 18.82
CA THR A 78 -8.84 11.15 18.17
C THR A 78 -7.34 11.01 18.37
N LEU A 79 -6.58 12.11 18.27
CA LEU A 79 -5.15 12.13 18.55
C LEU A 79 -4.83 11.79 20.00
N GLU A 80 -5.66 12.22 20.95
CA GLU A 80 -5.49 11.85 22.37
C GLU A 80 -5.78 10.37 22.61
N ILE A 81 -6.82 9.81 21.99
CA ILE A 81 -7.18 8.39 22.14
C ILE A 81 -6.15 7.47 21.49
N MET A 82 -5.67 7.81 20.31
CA MET A 82 -4.70 7.00 19.58
C MET A 82 -3.27 7.14 20.10
N ASP A 83 -2.99 8.23 20.79
CA ASP A 83 -1.72 8.55 21.44
C ASP A 83 -0.48 8.19 20.60
N PRO A 84 -0.30 8.80 19.40
CA PRO A 84 0.86 8.56 18.56
C PRO A 84 2.16 8.95 19.29
N TRP A 85 3.30 8.39 18.88
CA TRP A 85 4.60 8.63 19.53
C TRP A 85 5.03 10.11 19.50
N ILE A 86 4.57 10.90 18.54
CA ILE A 86 4.85 12.34 18.43
C ILE A 86 4.01 13.11 19.46
N GLN A 87 4.67 13.82 20.35
CA GLN A 87 4.03 14.52 21.47
C GLN A 87 3.74 16.00 21.19
N ASP A 88 4.46 16.66 20.28
CA ASP A 88 4.16 18.04 19.84
C ASP A 88 2.96 18.01 18.87
N ARG A 89 1.77 18.21 19.43
CA ARG A 89 0.48 18.17 18.72
C ARG A 89 -0.08 19.58 18.62
N ARG A 90 -0.26 20.04 17.41
CA ARG A 90 -0.73 21.40 17.09
C ARG A 90 -2.02 21.31 16.29
N TYR A 91 -2.88 22.30 16.49
CA TYR A 91 -4.20 22.27 15.86
C TYR A 91 -4.40 23.53 15.04
N TRP A 92 -5.08 23.38 13.92
CA TRP A 92 -5.54 24.48 13.09
C TRP A 92 -7.07 24.45 12.99
N GLY A 93 -7.70 25.59 12.71
CA GLY A 93 -9.15 25.66 12.67
C GLY A 93 -9.67 26.89 11.97
N PRO A 94 -11.00 27.02 11.82
CA PRO A 94 -12.06 26.51 12.70
C PRO A 94 -12.46 25.08 12.31
N GLY A 95 -12.18 24.11 13.14
CA GLY A 95 -12.71 22.76 13.02
C GLY A 95 -14.09 22.62 13.67
N TYR A 96 -14.79 21.53 13.38
CA TYR A 96 -15.97 21.14 14.15
C TYR A 96 -15.50 20.65 15.51
N TYR A 97 -15.90 21.30 16.59
CA TYR A 97 -15.65 20.83 17.94
C TYR A 97 -16.78 19.93 18.39
N ILE A 98 -16.43 18.75 18.90
CA ILE A 98 -17.36 17.99 19.73
C ILE A 98 -17.13 18.47 21.17
N GLN A 99 -18.06 19.27 21.66
CA GLN A 99 -18.06 19.71 23.03
C GLN A 99 -18.47 18.54 23.93
N THR A 100 -17.62 18.16 24.87
CA THR A 100 -17.99 17.25 25.96
C THR A 100 -18.22 18.05 27.25
N TRP A 101 -18.94 17.46 28.22
CA TRP A 101 -19.19 18.09 29.52
C TRP A 101 -17.90 18.39 30.30
N ASP A 102 -16.86 17.62 30.06
CA ASP A 102 -15.58 17.73 30.74
C ASP A 102 -14.57 18.59 29.97
N ASN A 103 -14.86 18.91 28.72
CA ASN A 103 -14.02 19.79 27.88
C ASN A 103 -14.90 20.87 27.22
N PRO A 104 -15.19 21.96 27.94
CA PRO A 104 -15.97 23.06 27.40
C PRO A 104 -15.22 23.72 26.25
N LEU A 105 -15.98 24.28 25.28
CA LEU A 105 -15.43 25.04 24.16
C LEU A 105 -14.36 26.00 24.64
N ASP A 106 -13.16 25.90 24.08
CA ASP A 106 -12.15 26.94 24.23
C ASP A 106 -12.75 28.25 23.64
N PRO A 107 -12.87 29.31 24.41
CA PRO A 107 -13.35 30.58 23.90
C PRO A 107 -12.44 31.20 22.84
N ASN A 108 -11.21 30.67 22.71
CA ASN A 108 -10.22 31.03 21.70
C ASN A 108 -9.80 29.78 20.89
N PRO A 109 -10.66 29.28 20.00
CA PRO A 109 -10.32 28.12 19.20
C PRO A 109 -9.04 28.39 18.38
N PRO A 110 -8.26 27.36 18.06
CA PRO A 110 -7.10 27.51 17.19
C PRO A 110 -7.49 28.30 15.93
N SER A 111 -6.80 29.38 15.68
CA SER A 111 -7.01 30.24 14.51
C SER A 111 -5.80 30.08 13.58
N GLY A 112 -6.03 30.27 12.31
CA GLY A 112 -5.00 30.15 11.29
C GLY A 112 -5.22 28.97 10.35
N ASP A 113 -4.54 29.03 9.23
CA ASP A 113 -4.53 27.93 8.29
C ASP A 113 -3.46 26.89 8.66
N VAL A 114 -3.57 25.69 8.12
CA VAL A 114 -2.66 24.59 8.40
C VAL A 114 -1.20 24.95 8.08
N MET A 115 -0.95 25.77 7.04
CA MET A 115 0.40 26.18 6.66
C MET A 115 0.98 27.21 7.65
N GLU A 116 0.16 28.07 8.22
CA GLU A 116 0.62 29.01 9.26
C GLU A 116 1.05 28.26 10.52
N VAL A 117 0.27 27.28 10.95
CA VAL A 117 0.62 26.45 12.11
C VAL A 117 1.89 25.64 11.86
N THR A 118 2.02 25.07 10.66
CA THR A 118 3.22 24.34 10.24
C THR A 118 4.45 25.24 10.18
N ALA A 119 4.32 26.42 9.55
CA ALA A 119 5.43 27.38 9.46
C ALA A 119 5.87 27.88 10.84
N ASN A 120 4.92 28.10 11.77
CA ASN A 120 5.24 28.49 13.15
C ASN A 120 6.00 27.38 13.89
N ALA A 121 5.59 26.11 13.72
CA ALA A 121 6.31 24.98 14.26
C ALA A 121 7.77 24.93 13.76
N LEU A 122 7.96 25.11 12.47
CA LEU A 122 9.30 25.13 11.86
C LEU A 122 10.17 26.32 12.34
N LYS A 123 9.57 27.50 12.53
CA LYS A 123 10.26 28.67 13.10
C LYS A 123 10.70 28.45 14.53
N GLU A 124 9.82 27.93 15.39
CA GLU A 124 10.11 27.62 16.80
C GLU A 124 11.23 26.59 16.97
N LYS A 125 11.34 25.66 16.01
CA LYS A 125 12.38 24.61 15.99
C LYS A 125 13.67 25.04 15.28
N GLY A 126 13.74 26.28 14.78
CA GLY A 126 14.92 26.80 14.08
C GLY A 126 15.10 26.28 12.66
N LEU A 127 14.07 25.66 12.08
CA LEU A 127 14.10 25.03 10.75
C LEU A 127 13.61 25.95 9.62
N ALA A 128 13.25 27.19 9.92
CA ALA A 128 12.65 28.12 8.97
C ALA A 128 13.54 28.55 7.80
N ASN A 129 14.84 28.32 7.89
CA ASN A 129 15.82 28.67 6.85
C ASN A 129 16.53 27.43 6.27
N GLY A 130 16.07 26.24 6.63
CA GLY A 130 16.65 24.97 6.21
C GLY A 130 16.11 24.44 4.89
N THR A 131 16.54 23.24 4.55
CA THR A 131 16.01 22.46 3.43
C THR A 131 14.80 21.67 3.91
N ILE A 132 13.62 22.07 3.44
CA ILE A 132 12.33 21.48 3.79
C ILE A 132 11.88 20.57 2.64
N ALA A 133 11.82 19.28 2.88
CA ALA A 133 11.29 18.31 1.93
C ALA A 133 9.79 18.19 2.10
N ILE A 134 9.03 18.44 1.05
CA ILE A 134 7.56 18.34 1.02
C ILE A 134 7.13 17.29 0.00
N GLU A 135 6.01 16.64 0.22
CA GLU A 135 5.43 15.71 -0.75
C GLU A 135 4.82 16.50 -1.92
N MET A 136 5.62 16.83 -2.93
CA MET A 136 5.20 17.70 -4.04
C MET A 136 4.06 17.13 -4.86
N ARG A 137 3.93 15.81 -4.93
CA ARG A 137 2.83 15.12 -5.63
C ARG A 137 1.48 15.34 -4.94
N TYR A 138 1.47 15.45 -3.61
CA TYR A 138 0.23 15.46 -2.82
C TYR A 138 -0.12 16.84 -2.29
N LEU A 139 0.87 17.69 -2.06
CA LEU A 139 0.61 19.04 -1.55
C LEU A 139 0.20 19.97 -2.70
N GLY A 140 -1.08 20.34 -2.74
CA GLY A 140 -1.61 21.24 -3.76
C GLY A 140 -0.86 22.57 -3.83
N SER A 141 -0.74 23.15 -5.03
CA SER A 141 0.03 24.36 -5.30
C SER A 141 -0.33 25.57 -4.42
N LYS A 142 -1.60 25.69 -4.01
CA LYS A 142 -2.05 26.73 -3.08
C LYS A 142 -1.35 26.62 -1.71
N TYR A 143 -1.23 25.41 -1.19
CA TYR A 143 -0.63 25.15 0.13
C TYR A 143 0.89 25.23 0.07
N SER A 144 1.50 24.67 -0.97
CA SER A 144 2.96 24.79 -1.16
C SER A 144 3.37 26.25 -1.37
N GLY A 145 2.65 27.02 -2.17
CA GLY A 145 2.87 28.45 -2.34
C GLY A 145 2.72 29.23 -1.02
N ARG A 146 1.66 28.92 -0.23
CA ARG A 146 1.47 29.54 1.08
C ARG A 146 2.59 29.24 2.06
N LEU A 147 3.11 28.02 2.09
CA LEU A 147 4.24 27.64 2.94
C LEU A 147 5.52 28.38 2.52
N GLN A 148 5.76 28.52 1.21
CA GLN A 148 6.89 29.30 0.67
C GLN A 148 6.81 30.80 1.04
N GLU A 149 5.63 31.40 0.98
CA GLU A 149 5.42 32.80 1.43
C GLU A 149 5.74 32.98 2.92
N LEU A 150 5.35 32.00 3.75
CA LEU A 150 5.57 32.03 5.21
C LEU A 150 7.03 31.76 5.61
N LEU A 151 7.80 31.08 4.75
CA LEU A 151 9.19 30.67 4.96
C LEU A 151 10.07 31.07 3.76
N PRO A 152 10.24 32.37 3.50
CA PRO A 152 10.87 32.87 2.26
C PRO A 152 12.37 32.57 2.15
N ASN A 153 13.02 32.16 3.23
CA ASN A 153 14.43 31.81 3.26
C ASN A 153 14.70 30.31 3.26
N ALA A 154 13.65 29.47 3.26
CA ALA A 154 13.79 28.03 3.18
C ALA A 154 14.02 27.55 1.74
N THR A 155 14.73 26.45 1.60
CA THR A 155 14.82 25.70 0.34
C THR A 155 13.80 24.57 0.36
N PHE A 156 12.96 24.46 -0.68
CA PHE A 156 11.97 23.41 -0.78
C PHE A 156 12.39 22.35 -1.81
N VAL A 157 12.37 21.09 -1.40
CA VAL A 157 12.69 19.93 -2.24
C VAL A 157 11.58 18.85 -2.13
N ASP A 158 11.60 17.88 -3.03
CA ASP A 158 10.65 16.77 -2.95
C ASP A 158 11.06 15.77 -1.86
N ALA A 159 10.09 15.30 -1.09
CA ALA A 159 10.28 14.32 -0.02
C ALA A 159 10.12 12.86 -0.51
N GLU A 160 9.65 12.64 -1.73
CA GLU A 160 9.16 11.32 -2.17
C GLU A 160 10.23 10.24 -2.04
N ASP A 161 11.43 10.48 -2.57
CA ASP A 161 12.52 9.49 -2.53
C ASP A 161 12.97 9.15 -1.09
N ALA A 162 13.04 10.16 -0.22
CA ALA A 162 13.41 9.94 1.19
C ALA A 162 12.36 9.12 1.94
N ILE A 163 11.08 9.40 1.72
CA ILE A 163 9.97 8.66 2.32
C ILE A 163 9.95 7.22 1.80
N TRP A 164 10.15 7.01 0.49
CA TRP A 164 10.23 5.65 -0.06
C TRP A 164 11.43 4.88 0.50
N ALA A 165 12.59 5.49 0.60
CA ALA A 165 13.75 4.86 1.20
C ALA A 165 13.50 4.44 2.65
N LEU A 166 12.73 5.23 3.43
CA LEU A 166 12.31 4.87 4.78
C LEU A 166 11.35 3.68 4.80
N ARG A 167 10.35 3.66 3.92
CA ARG A 167 9.30 2.64 3.88
C ARG A 167 9.76 1.30 3.32
N MET A 168 10.82 1.32 2.53
CA MET A 168 11.33 0.12 1.84
C MET A 168 11.75 -0.98 2.82
N ILE A 169 12.46 -0.64 3.90
CA ILE A 169 12.89 -1.60 4.93
C ILE A 169 11.92 -1.51 6.11
N LYS A 170 11.18 -2.57 6.35
CA LYS A 170 10.12 -2.64 7.35
C LYS A 170 10.71 -2.89 8.75
N CYS A 171 10.13 -2.28 9.77
CA CYS A 171 10.43 -2.64 11.16
C CYS A 171 9.65 -3.89 11.61
N ASP A 172 9.98 -4.44 12.76
CA ASP A 172 9.35 -5.68 13.29
C ASP A 172 7.83 -5.55 13.44
N GLU A 173 7.34 -4.38 13.82
CA GLU A 173 5.89 -4.13 13.95
C GLU A 173 5.19 -4.10 12.60
N GLU A 174 5.80 -3.51 11.57
CA GLU A 174 5.28 -3.55 10.21
C GLU A 174 5.21 -4.99 9.70
N ILE A 175 6.27 -5.77 9.92
CA ILE A 175 6.33 -7.20 9.55
C ILE A 175 5.25 -7.99 10.27
N ARG A 176 5.03 -7.73 11.57
CA ARG A 176 3.93 -8.35 12.33
C ARG A 176 2.56 -8.04 11.71
N ARG A 177 2.34 -6.77 11.32
CA ARG A 177 1.09 -6.34 10.67
C ARG A 177 0.91 -7.01 9.31
N PHE A 178 1.98 -7.15 8.52
CA PHE A 178 1.95 -7.88 7.25
C PHE A 178 1.57 -9.35 7.41
N ARG A 179 2.18 -10.05 8.36
CA ARG A 179 1.84 -11.45 8.63
C ARG A 179 0.35 -11.62 8.95
N ILE A 180 -0.21 -10.74 9.78
CA ILE A 180 -1.63 -10.75 10.10
C ILE A 180 -2.49 -10.39 8.88
N ALA A 181 -2.07 -9.39 8.08
CA ALA A 181 -2.77 -9.01 6.86
C ALA A 181 -2.84 -10.17 5.86
N CYS A 182 -1.71 -10.87 5.65
CA CYS A 182 -1.62 -11.98 4.71
C CYS A 182 -2.35 -13.23 5.21
N GLU A 183 -2.29 -13.55 6.51
CA GLU A 183 -3.10 -14.62 7.12
C GLU A 183 -4.60 -14.38 6.90
N LYS A 184 -5.07 -13.17 7.25
CA LYS A 184 -6.47 -12.78 7.02
C LYS A 184 -6.83 -12.77 5.54
N GLY A 185 -5.96 -12.21 4.69
CA GLY A 185 -6.17 -12.11 3.26
C GLY A 185 -6.31 -13.47 2.60
N SER A 186 -5.44 -14.41 2.91
CA SER A 186 -5.50 -15.80 2.43
C SER A 186 -6.81 -16.48 2.85
N LYS A 187 -7.20 -16.30 4.12
CA LYS A 187 -8.49 -16.83 4.61
C LYS A 187 -9.69 -16.20 3.92
N ILE A 188 -9.72 -14.88 3.79
CA ILE A 188 -10.80 -14.14 3.11
C ILE A 188 -10.93 -14.59 1.66
N TRP A 189 -9.80 -14.75 0.98
CA TRP A 189 -9.76 -15.24 -0.39
C TRP A 189 -10.39 -16.64 -0.48
N LEU A 190 -9.93 -17.59 0.36
CA LEU A 190 -10.40 -18.97 0.37
C LEU A 190 -11.90 -19.08 0.71
N ASP A 191 -12.36 -18.37 1.75
CA ASP A 191 -13.77 -18.34 2.14
C ASP A 191 -14.65 -17.74 1.03
N THR A 192 -14.12 -16.78 0.26
CA THR A 192 -14.83 -16.19 -0.89
C THR A 192 -15.01 -17.20 -1.99
N ILE A 193 -13.97 -17.95 -2.34
CA ILE A 193 -14.04 -18.99 -3.38
C ILE A 193 -15.04 -20.08 -2.96
N HIS A 194 -14.99 -20.52 -1.71
CA HIS A 194 -15.94 -21.53 -1.19
C HIS A 194 -17.39 -21.03 -1.14
N SER A 195 -17.61 -19.73 -1.21
CA SER A 195 -18.95 -19.12 -1.27
C SER A 195 -19.48 -18.94 -2.69
N ALA A 196 -18.68 -19.26 -3.71
CA ALA A 196 -19.07 -19.08 -5.11
C ALA A 196 -20.11 -20.14 -5.51
N GLU A 197 -21.24 -19.67 -6.09
CA GLU A 197 -22.33 -20.50 -6.56
C GLU A 197 -22.66 -20.17 -8.01
N GLU A 198 -23.14 -21.16 -8.76
CA GLU A 198 -23.60 -20.98 -10.15
C GLU A 198 -24.73 -19.94 -10.22
N GLY A 199 -24.62 -19.00 -11.16
CA GLY A 199 -25.54 -17.87 -11.31
C GLY A 199 -25.20 -16.62 -10.48
N MET A 200 -24.23 -16.67 -9.57
CA MET A 200 -23.72 -15.45 -8.95
C MET A 200 -23.04 -14.55 -9.97
N THR A 201 -23.26 -13.23 -9.86
CA THR A 201 -22.52 -12.24 -10.63
C THR A 201 -21.16 -11.93 -10.00
N GLN A 202 -20.25 -11.32 -10.74
CA GLN A 202 -18.98 -10.80 -10.21
C GLN A 202 -19.24 -9.82 -9.04
N SER A 203 -20.29 -8.99 -9.14
CA SER A 203 -20.68 -8.06 -8.07
C SER A 203 -21.17 -8.77 -6.82
N ASP A 204 -21.89 -9.89 -6.94
CA ASP A 204 -22.34 -10.68 -5.81
C ASP A 204 -21.14 -11.28 -5.06
N LEU A 205 -20.18 -11.87 -5.78
CA LEU A 205 -18.99 -12.43 -5.17
C LEU A 205 -18.09 -11.34 -4.54
N GLN A 206 -18.02 -10.15 -5.17
CA GLN A 206 -17.32 -9.01 -4.56
C GLN A 206 -17.99 -8.55 -3.27
N ALA A 207 -19.32 -8.58 -3.17
CA ALA A 207 -20.04 -8.25 -1.95
C ALA A 207 -19.74 -9.28 -0.83
N VAL A 208 -19.64 -10.57 -1.16
CA VAL A 208 -19.17 -11.61 -0.24
C VAL A 208 -17.76 -11.29 0.28
N TYR A 209 -16.82 -10.98 -0.62
CA TYR A 209 -15.45 -10.64 -0.26
C TYR A 209 -15.38 -9.46 0.72
N ARG A 210 -16.11 -8.38 0.44
CA ARG A 210 -16.18 -7.18 1.31
C ARG A 210 -16.74 -7.51 2.69
N ARG A 211 -17.80 -8.31 2.76
CA ARG A 211 -18.38 -8.78 4.02
C ARG A 211 -17.35 -9.59 4.81
N LEU A 212 -16.64 -10.50 4.16
CA LEU A 212 -15.61 -11.32 4.79
C LEU A 212 -14.42 -10.49 5.29
N CYS A 213 -14.03 -9.40 4.60
CA CYS A 213 -13.03 -8.46 5.12
C CYS A 213 -13.48 -7.92 6.49
N ILE A 214 -14.68 -7.39 6.59
CA ILE A 214 -15.22 -6.82 7.84
C ILE A 214 -15.33 -7.88 8.93
N GLU A 215 -15.89 -9.06 8.63
CA GLU A 215 -16.07 -10.16 9.59
C GLU A 215 -14.74 -10.70 10.14
N ASN A 216 -13.67 -10.66 9.36
CA ASN A 216 -12.33 -11.05 9.79
C ASN A 216 -11.51 -9.88 10.39
N GLY A 217 -12.12 -8.70 10.59
CA GLY A 217 -11.44 -7.52 11.14
C GLY A 217 -10.31 -7.02 10.25
N ALA A 218 -10.49 -7.12 8.93
CA ALA A 218 -9.65 -6.52 7.91
C ALA A 218 -10.37 -5.33 7.28
N GLU A 219 -9.57 -4.39 6.78
CA GLU A 219 -10.07 -3.29 5.96
C GLU A 219 -10.12 -3.78 4.50
N TYR A 220 -11.12 -3.32 3.76
CA TYR A 220 -11.21 -3.55 2.32
C TYR A 220 -10.51 -2.41 1.57
N GLU A 221 -9.50 -2.70 0.77
CA GLU A 221 -8.93 -1.71 -0.17
C GLU A 221 -9.60 -1.86 -1.53
N ARG A 222 -9.39 -2.98 -2.19
CA ARG A 222 -10.02 -3.33 -3.46
C ARG A 222 -9.99 -4.84 -3.69
N ALA A 223 -10.79 -5.32 -4.65
CA ALA A 223 -10.66 -6.65 -5.22
C ALA A 223 -11.16 -6.62 -6.65
N TYR A 224 -10.39 -7.20 -7.57
CA TYR A 224 -10.84 -7.48 -8.91
C TYR A 224 -11.44 -8.89 -8.94
N MET A 225 -12.68 -8.98 -9.43
CA MET A 225 -13.42 -10.22 -9.58
C MET A 225 -13.67 -10.44 -11.06
N ILE A 226 -13.05 -11.47 -11.63
CA ILE A 226 -13.17 -11.77 -13.04
C ILE A 226 -13.66 -13.20 -13.19
N PHE A 227 -14.77 -13.37 -13.91
CA PHE A 227 -15.26 -14.67 -14.36
C PHE A 227 -15.00 -14.79 -15.85
N GLY A 228 -14.52 -15.93 -16.30
CA GLY A 228 -14.27 -16.02 -17.71
C GLY A 228 -14.31 -17.42 -18.29
N PRO A 229 -14.81 -17.51 -19.52
CA PRO A 229 -13.95 -18.00 -20.57
C PRO A 229 -13.05 -16.87 -21.07
N ALA A 230 -12.00 -17.24 -21.77
CA ALA A 230 -11.11 -16.33 -22.46
C ALA A 230 -11.84 -15.22 -23.23
N GLY A 231 -11.30 -14.03 -23.26
CA GLY A 231 -11.75 -12.92 -24.11
C GLY A 231 -12.65 -11.87 -23.47
N LEU A 232 -13.02 -12.03 -22.20
CA LEU A 232 -13.64 -10.95 -21.43
C LEU A 232 -12.54 -10.10 -20.78
N ASP A 233 -12.77 -8.81 -20.73
CA ASP A 233 -11.83 -7.77 -20.33
C ASP A 233 -10.86 -8.21 -19.22
N LEU A 234 -9.62 -8.42 -19.61
CA LEU A 234 -8.56 -9.04 -18.84
C LEU A 234 -7.74 -8.00 -18.09
N SER A 235 -8.15 -6.72 -18.19
CA SER A 235 -7.45 -5.65 -17.51
C SER A 235 -7.74 -5.69 -16.00
N ASN A 236 -6.69 -5.55 -15.21
CA ASN A 236 -6.78 -5.35 -13.77
C ASN A 236 -7.51 -4.04 -13.37
N GLY A 237 -8.33 -3.49 -14.24
CA GLY A 237 -8.99 -2.21 -14.03
C GLY A 237 -10.51 -2.25 -14.10
N SER A 238 -11.10 -3.37 -14.56
CA SER A 238 -12.54 -3.46 -14.67
C SER A 238 -13.21 -3.64 -13.31
N PRO A 239 -14.23 -2.84 -13.00
CA PRO A 239 -15.06 -3.09 -11.83
C PRO A 239 -15.83 -4.41 -12.00
N ALA A 240 -16.14 -5.08 -10.88
CA ALA A 240 -16.96 -6.28 -10.91
C ALA A 240 -18.31 -6.00 -11.58
N SER A 241 -18.66 -6.83 -12.55
CA SER A 241 -19.90 -6.70 -13.34
C SER A 241 -21.09 -7.34 -12.61
N GLY A 242 -22.24 -6.66 -12.68
CA GLY A 242 -23.54 -7.23 -12.32
C GLY A 242 -24.20 -8.02 -13.45
N GLU A 243 -23.55 -8.10 -14.63
CA GLU A 243 -24.13 -8.74 -15.83
C GLU A 243 -23.47 -10.08 -16.17
N VAL A 244 -22.25 -10.33 -15.63
CA VAL A 244 -21.53 -11.59 -15.87
C VAL A 244 -21.86 -12.56 -14.76
N GLU A 245 -22.61 -13.61 -15.10
CA GLU A 245 -22.98 -14.69 -14.18
C GLU A 245 -21.96 -15.83 -14.24
N LEU A 246 -21.70 -16.47 -13.10
CA LEU A 246 -20.78 -17.58 -12.98
C LEU A 246 -21.44 -18.87 -13.50
N GLU A 247 -20.79 -19.51 -14.46
CA GLU A 247 -21.23 -20.79 -15.04
C GLU A 247 -20.13 -21.85 -14.90
N LYS A 248 -20.51 -23.13 -14.86
CA LYS A 248 -19.56 -24.25 -14.86
C LYS A 248 -18.68 -24.22 -16.11
N GLY A 249 -17.40 -24.49 -15.92
CA GLY A 249 -16.39 -24.40 -16.97
C GLY A 249 -15.70 -23.04 -17.06
N MET A 250 -16.19 -22.06 -16.33
CA MET A 250 -15.51 -20.78 -16.14
C MET A 250 -14.38 -20.89 -15.12
N PHE A 251 -13.48 -19.89 -15.14
CA PHE A 251 -12.59 -19.63 -14.02
C PHE A 251 -13.07 -18.43 -13.20
N ILE A 252 -12.65 -18.37 -11.96
CA ILE A 252 -12.75 -17.22 -11.06
C ILE A 252 -11.33 -16.71 -10.81
N ARG A 253 -11.05 -15.45 -11.16
CA ARG A 253 -9.85 -14.74 -10.71
C ARG A 253 -10.26 -13.75 -9.64
N ILE A 254 -9.56 -13.81 -8.51
CA ILE A 254 -9.66 -12.80 -7.46
C ILE A 254 -8.26 -12.24 -7.23
N ASP A 255 -8.09 -10.98 -7.52
CA ASP A 255 -6.93 -10.17 -7.18
C ASP A 255 -7.37 -9.19 -6.10
N GLY A 256 -7.04 -9.50 -4.84
CA GLY A 256 -7.63 -8.89 -3.67
C GLY A 256 -6.60 -8.30 -2.72
N GLN A 257 -6.93 -7.11 -2.19
CA GLN A 257 -6.04 -6.34 -1.32
C GLN A 257 -6.74 -5.97 0.00
N PRO A 258 -6.99 -6.92 0.90
CA PRO A 258 -7.41 -6.61 2.26
C PRO A 258 -6.24 -6.03 3.05
N LYS A 259 -6.55 -5.20 4.05
CA LYS A 259 -5.56 -4.55 4.90
C LYS A 259 -5.74 -4.91 6.36
N TYR A 260 -4.66 -4.86 7.10
CA TYR A 260 -4.67 -4.87 8.56
C TYR A 260 -3.81 -3.73 9.10
N GLN A 261 -4.46 -2.81 9.83
CA GLN A 261 -3.80 -1.60 10.36
C GLN A 261 -3.01 -0.83 9.28
N GLY A 262 -3.62 -0.72 8.08
CA GLY A 262 -3.08 -0.01 6.94
C GLY A 262 -2.03 -0.77 6.11
N TYR A 263 -1.64 -2.01 6.45
CA TYR A 263 -0.72 -2.85 5.67
C TYR A 263 -1.49 -3.83 4.80
N ILE A 264 -1.08 -3.93 3.55
CA ILE A 264 -1.82 -4.60 2.49
C ILE A 264 -1.34 -6.05 2.34
N CYS A 265 -2.29 -6.99 2.28
CA CYS A 265 -2.06 -8.29 1.66
C CYS A 265 -2.35 -8.12 0.16
N ASN A 266 -1.38 -8.36 -0.70
CA ASN A 266 -1.57 -8.41 -2.14
C ASN A 266 -1.53 -9.85 -2.60
N LEU A 267 -2.65 -10.36 -3.12
CA LEU A 267 -2.85 -11.77 -3.42
C LEU A 267 -3.76 -11.92 -4.65
N SER A 268 -3.27 -12.61 -5.69
CA SER A 268 -4.07 -12.99 -6.83
C SER A 268 -4.02 -14.50 -7.07
N ARG A 269 -5.19 -15.08 -7.35
CA ARG A 269 -5.35 -16.48 -7.72
C ARG A 269 -6.39 -16.65 -8.80
N ILE A 270 -6.23 -17.74 -9.55
CA ILE A 270 -7.22 -18.23 -10.53
C ILE A 270 -7.63 -19.63 -10.12
N VAL A 271 -8.94 -19.88 -10.01
CA VAL A 271 -9.52 -21.21 -9.74
C VAL A 271 -10.56 -21.56 -10.76
N GLY A 272 -10.66 -22.85 -11.12
CA GLY A 272 -11.68 -23.39 -11.99
C GLY A 272 -13.01 -23.57 -11.24
N PHE A 273 -14.12 -23.16 -11.87
CA PHE A 273 -15.46 -23.42 -11.38
C PHE A 273 -16.09 -24.59 -12.14
N GLY A 274 -16.06 -25.79 -11.54
CA GLY A 274 -16.33 -27.04 -12.23
C GLY A 274 -15.17 -27.45 -13.14
N GLU A 275 -15.42 -28.33 -14.11
CA GLU A 275 -14.40 -28.79 -15.06
C GLU A 275 -14.11 -27.71 -16.12
N VAL A 276 -12.89 -27.20 -16.11
CA VAL A 276 -12.43 -26.18 -17.08
C VAL A 276 -11.71 -26.82 -18.28
N SER A 277 -11.41 -26.02 -19.30
CA SER A 277 -10.72 -26.52 -20.49
C SER A 277 -9.30 -26.99 -20.21
N ASP A 278 -8.81 -27.97 -20.98
CA ASP A 278 -7.42 -28.42 -20.95
C ASP A 278 -6.43 -27.27 -21.22
N SER A 279 -6.82 -26.32 -22.06
CA SER A 279 -6.04 -25.13 -22.38
C SER A 279 -5.84 -24.24 -21.13
N LEU A 280 -6.90 -23.99 -20.35
CA LEU A 280 -6.79 -23.24 -19.11
C LEU A 280 -5.97 -23.98 -18.06
N THR A 281 -6.19 -25.29 -17.91
CA THR A 281 -5.43 -26.14 -16.98
C THR A 281 -3.94 -26.04 -17.26
N LYS A 282 -3.56 -26.21 -18.53
CA LYS A 282 -2.15 -26.10 -18.95
C LYS A 282 -1.57 -24.70 -18.72
N ALA A 283 -2.32 -23.64 -19.02
CA ALA A 283 -1.85 -22.28 -18.81
C ALA A 283 -1.64 -21.98 -17.31
N HIS A 284 -2.55 -22.44 -16.46
CA HIS A 284 -2.44 -22.33 -15.02
C HIS A 284 -1.20 -23.10 -14.47
N GLU A 285 -0.95 -24.30 -14.94
CA GLU A 285 0.24 -25.10 -14.55
C GLU A 285 1.55 -24.38 -14.92
N ILE A 286 1.60 -23.75 -16.10
CA ILE A 286 2.75 -22.96 -16.55
C ILE A 286 2.96 -21.76 -15.64
N GLU A 287 1.88 -21.01 -15.35
CA GLU A 287 1.96 -19.84 -14.48
C GLU A 287 2.42 -20.21 -13.06
N LYS A 288 1.84 -21.26 -12.48
CA LYS A 288 2.25 -21.79 -11.18
C LYS A 288 3.74 -22.14 -11.18
N TRP A 289 4.22 -22.83 -12.21
CA TRP A 289 5.63 -23.18 -12.38
C TRP A 289 6.52 -21.94 -12.46
N LEU A 290 6.13 -20.89 -13.19
CA LEU A 290 6.87 -19.63 -13.28
C LEU A 290 7.04 -18.98 -11.91
N VAL A 291 5.96 -18.86 -11.14
CA VAL A 291 5.99 -18.29 -9.78
C VAL A 291 6.93 -19.11 -8.90
N GLU A 292 6.78 -20.45 -8.87
CA GLU A 292 7.62 -21.37 -8.07
C GLU A 292 9.10 -21.21 -8.43
N ARG A 293 9.44 -21.14 -9.72
CA ARG A 293 10.83 -20.94 -10.18
C ARG A 293 11.39 -19.59 -9.78
N CYS A 294 10.62 -18.51 -9.92
CA CYS A 294 11.04 -17.18 -9.45
C CYS A 294 11.27 -17.15 -7.94
N MET A 295 10.40 -17.82 -7.15
CA MET A 295 10.56 -17.95 -5.70
C MET A 295 11.86 -18.65 -5.31
N GLU A 296 12.21 -19.75 -5.97
CA GLU A 296 13.43 -20.54 -5.68
C GLU A 296 14.71 -19.73 -5.91
N GLU A 297 14.69 -18.80 -6.87
CA GLU A 297 15.85 -17.99 -7.25
C GLU A 297 15.96 -16.69 -6.45
N MET A 298 14.88 -16.14 -5.94
CA MET A 298 14.85 -14.85 -5.23
C MET A 298 15.55 -14.93 -3.87
N LYS A 299 16.60 -14.11 -3.68
CA LYS A 299 17.46 -14.13 -2.48
C LYS A 299 17.87 -12.71 -2.07
N PRO A 300 18.12 -12.47 -0.77
CA PRO A 300 18.72 -11.23 -0.32
C PRO A 300 20.07 -11.01 -1.01
N GLY A 301 20.39 -9.76 -1.33
CA GLY A 301 21.60 -9.36 -2.03
C GLY A 301 21.50 -9.33 -3.56
N MET A 302 20.46 -9.90 -4.15
CA MET A 302 20.18 -9.78 -5.59
C MET A 302 19.61 -8.38 -5.91
N LYS A 303 19.87 -7.94 -7.14
CA LYS A 303 19.22 -6.74 -7.67
C LYS A 303 17.82 -7.07 -8.19
N CYS A 304 16.90 -6.13 -8.09
CA CYS A 304 15.57 -6.25 -8.69
C CYS A 304 15.63 -6.60 -10.19
N SER A 305 16.57 -5.99 -10.91
CA SER A 305 16.81 -6.29 -12.35
C SER A 305 17.29 -7.71 -12.62
N GLU A 306 17.97 -8.35 -11.68
CA GLU A 306 18.43 -9.74 -11.83
C GLU A 306 17.25 -10.72 -11.69
N ILE A 307 16.30 -10.44 -10.77
CA ILE A 307 15.06 -11.23 -10.62
C ILE A 307 14.24 -11.15 -11.91
N ARG A 308 14.07 -9.93 -12.45
CA ARG A 308 13.37 -9.75 -13.73
C ARG A 308 14.05 -10.48 -14.88
N GLN A 309 15.38 -10.50 -14.93
CA GLN A 309 16.10 -11.23 -15.98
C GLN A 309 15.85 -12.74 -15.90
N ILE A 310 15.84 -13.31 -14.69
CA ILE A 310 15.52 -14.73 -14.47
C ILE A 310 14.14 -15.05 -15.05
N GLU A 311 13.13 -14.26 -14.72
CA GLU A 311 11.79 -14.47 -15.25
C GLU A 311 11.75 -14.39 -16.79
N LEU A 312 12.46 -13.42 -17.39
CA LEU A 312 12.52 -13.30 -18.85
C LEU A 312 13.19 -14.53 -19.51
N ASP A 313 14.23 -15.06 -18.90
CA ASP A 313 14.89 -16.28 -19.37
C ASP A 313 13.94 -17.49 -19.28
N LEU A 314 13.12 -17.57 -18.22
CA LEU A 314 12.08 -18.60 -18.09
C LEU A 314 10.98 -18.46 -19.16
N TYR A 315 10.56 -17.21 -19.48
CA TYR A 315 9.60 -16.98 -20.57
C TYR A 315 10.14 -17.44 -21.93
N ASP A 316 11.42 -17.18 -22.22
CA ASP A 316 12.06 -17.62 -23.45
C ASP A 316 12.10 -19.17 -23.53
N ASP A 317 12.38 -19.86 -22.42
CA ASP A 317 12.42 -21.33 -22.34
C ASP A 317 11.07 -21.98 -22.64
N ILE A 318 9.97 -21.34 -22.19
CA ILE A 318 8.60 -21.87 -22.42
C ILE A 318 7.94 -21.33 -23.69
N GLY A 319 8.56 -20.35 -24.36
CA GLY A 319 8.06 -19.75 -25.60
C GLY A 319 6.85 -18.82 -25.41
N TYR A 320 6.70 -18.21 -24.23
CA TYR A 320 5.70 -17.18 -23.95
C TYR A 320 6.34 -15.80 -23.92
N PRO A 321 5.71 -14.76 -24.47
CA PRO A 321 6.21 -13.39 -24.34
C PRO A 321 5.83 -12.83 -22.95
N PRO A 322 6.70 -11.98 -22.34
CA PRO A 322 6.35 -11.26 -21.14
C PRO A 322 5.19 -10.28 -21.42
N VAL A 323 4.23 -10.20 -20.52
CA VAL A 323 3.01 -9.38 -20.69
C VAL A 323 3.11 -8.06 -19.92
N ILE A 324 3.77 -8.07 -18.78
CA ILE A 324 3.95 -6.90 -17.92
C ILE A 324 5.43 -6.54 -17.79
N PRO A 325 5.78 -5.26 -17.52
CA PRO A 325 7.16 -4.79 -17.55
C PRO A 325 7.98 -5.10 -16.29
N TYR A 326 7.41 -5.78 -15.31
CA TYR A 326 8.03 -6.15 -14.04
C TYR A 326 7.55 -7.54 -13.59
N THR A 327 8.29 -8.18 -12.70
CA THR A 327 7.95 -9.49 -12.09
C THR A 327 7.15 -9.34 -10.80
N GLY A 328 7.25 -8.17 -10.18
CA GLY A 328 6.63 -7.83 -8.90
C GLY A 328 7.09 -6.46 -8.41
N HIS A 329 6.70 -6.11 -7.21
CA HIS A 329 6.94 -4.79 -6.63
C HIS A 329 6.93 -4.83 -5.10
N GLY A 330 7.48 -3.80 -4.48
CA GLY A 330 7.36 -3.59 -3.05
C GLY A 330 5.89 -3.34 -2.63
N VAL A 331 5.56 -3.76 -1.44
CA VAL A 331 4.24 -3.56 -0.82
C VAL A 331 4.39 -2.92 0.54
N GLY A 332 3.41 -2.10 0.91
CA GLY A 332 3.37 -1.45 2.20
C GLY A 332 1.99 -0.96 2.58
N ARG A 333 1.90 0.32 2.79
CA ARG A 333 0.62 1.03 2.99
C ARG A 333 -0.04 1.42 1.65
N VAL A 334 0.68 1.22 0.55
CA VAL A 334 0.17 1.31 -0.82
C VAL A 334 0.44 -0.03 -1.49
N VAL A 335 -0.39 -0.42 -2.45
CA VAL A 335 -0.26 -1.69 -3.16
C VAL A 335 1.09 -1.74 -3.88
N HIS A 336 1.41 -0.71 -4.63
CA HIS A 336 2.65 -0.61 -5.39
C HIS A 336 3.58 0.41 -4.72
N GLU A 337 4.65 -0.07 -4.12
CA GLU A 337 5.76 0.73 -3.58
C GLU A 337 7.07 0.33 -4.25
N PRO A 338 8.08 1.21 -4.33
CA PRO A 338 9.43 0.78 -4.68
C PRO A 338 9.99 -0.24 -3.67
N PRO A 339 10.89 -1.14 -4.11
CA PRO A 339 11.42 -1.25 -5.47
C PRO A 339 10.46 -2.01 -6.40
N TYR A 340 10.73 -1.94 -7.71
CA TYR A 340 10.06 -2.77 -8.71
C TYR A 340 11.01 -3.83 -9.23
N LEU A 341 10.57 -5.07 -9.26
CA LEU A 341 11.36 -6.17 -9.85
C LEU A 341 11.34 -6.03 -11.38
N SER A 342 12.09 -5.05 -11.89
CA SER A 342 12.12 -4.65 -13.30
C SER A 342 13.55 -4.43 -13.78
N LEU A 343 13.79 -4.50 -15.09
CA LEU A 343 15.13 -4.36 -15.67
C LEU A 343 15.81 -3.03 -15.35
N ASN A 344 15.03 -1.98 -15.11
CA ASN A 344 15.55 -0.64 -14.86
C ASN A 344 15.74 -0.33 -13.36
N ASP A 345 15.34 -1.22 -12.47
CA ASP A 345 15.51 -1.06 -11.03
C ASP A 345 16.72 -1.90 -10.55
N HIS A 346 17.74 -1.21 -10.09
CA HIS A 346 18.98 -1.84 -9.60
C HIS A 346 19.08 -1.87 -8.08
N THR A 347 17.96 -1.62 -7.38
CA THR A 347 17.87 -1.75 -5.93
C THR A 347 18.24 -3.18 -5.53
N VAL A 348 19.07 -3.28 -4.50
CA VAL A 348 19.49 -4.57 -3.95
C VAL A 348 18.48 -5.00 -2.90
N LEU A 349 17.93 -6.21 -3.03
CA LEU A 349 17.02 -6.80 -2.05
C LEU A 349 17.75 -6.96 -0.71
N GLN A 350 17.15 -6.43 0.34
CA GLN A 350 17.67 -6.46 1.70
C GLN A 350 16.67 -7.15 2.63
N PRO A 351 17.15 -7.76 3.73
CA PRO A 351 16.25 -8.24 4.77
C PRO A 351 15.25 -7.17 5.22
N ASN A 352 14.05 -7.59 5.53
CA ASN A 352 12.91 -6.77 5.90
C ASN A 352 12.27 -5.95 4.76
N MET A 353 12.64 -6.18 3.51
CA MET A 353 11.80 -5.76 2.38
C MET A 353 10.62 -6.72 2.24
N VAL A 354 9.48 -6.21 1.79
CA VAL A 354 8.29 -7.01 1.45
C VAL A 354 7.97 -6.76 0.00
N GLU A 355 7.98 -7.81 -0.78
CA GLU A 355 7.86 -7.80 -2.25
C GLU A 355 6.73 -8.73 -2.70
N THR A 356 6.18 -8.49 -3.89
CA THR A 356 5.34 -9.45 -4.60
C THR A 356 6.13 -10.19 -5.68
N LEU A 357 5.59 -11.33 -6.10
CA LEU A 357 5.89 -11.95 -7.39
C LEU A 357 4.57 -12.18 -8.11
N GLU A 358 4.46 -11.66 -9.33
CA GLU A 358 3.25 -11.72 -10.16
C GLU A 358 3.59 -11.96 -11.64
N PRO A 359 4.38 -13.00 -11.99
CA PRO A 359 4.53 -13.35 -13.39
C PRO A 359 3.15 -13.42 -14.05
N THR A 360 3.06 -13.07 -15.31
CA THR A 360 1.77 -13.07 -16.00
C THR A 360 1.97 -13.57 -17.42
N ILE A 361 1.25 -14.60 -17.79
CA ILE A 361 1.23 -15.10 -19.16
C ILE A 361 -0.07 -14.70 -19.88
N CYS A 362 0.05 -14.49 -21.20
CA CYS A 362 -1.12 -14.39 -22.08
C CYS A 362 -1.24 -15.69 -22.89
N HIS A 363 -2.33 -16.40 -22.68
CA HIS A 363 -2.62 -17.64 -23.40
C HIS A 363 -3.74 -17.43 -24.41
N SER A 364 -3.49 -17.76 -25.69
CA SER A 364 -4.36 -17.39 -26.80
C SER A 364 -5.16 -18.55 -27.40
N GLU A 365 -5.03 -19.77 -26.91
CA GLU A 365 -5.85 -20.90 -27.38
C GLU A 365 -7.30 -20.77 -26.86
N GLY A 366 -8.20 -20.30 -27.70
CA GLY A 366 -9.62 -20.12 -27.37
C GLY A 366 -10.00 -18.68 -26.99
N GLY A 367 -9.08 -17.74 -27.12
CA GLY A 367 -9.19 -16.31 -26.78
C GLY A 367 -8.06 -15.88 -25.85
N ASP A 368 -7.78 -14.58 -25.80
CA ASP A 368 -6.71 -14.08 -24.96
C ASP A 368 -7.10 -14.19 -23.48
N MET A 369 -6.34 -14.98 -22.70
CA MET A 369 -6.47 -15.11 -21.25
C MET A 369 -5.19 -14.61 -20.58
N PHE A 370 -5.31 -13.68 -19.64
CA PHE A 370 -4.23 -13.37 -18.72
C PHE A 370 -4.34 -14.28 -17.49
N ILE A 371 -3.33 -15.07 -17.29
CA ILE A 371 -3.17 -15.92 -16.13
C ILE A 371 -2.10 -15.25 -15.25
N SER A 372 -2.49 -14.89 -14.03
CA SER A 372 -1.59 -14.27 -13.07
C SER A 372 -1.86 -14.84 -11.69
N ILE A 373 -0.83 -15.42 -11.12
CA ILE A 373 -0.76 -15.80 -9.71
C ILE A 373 0.16 -14.80 -9.04
N GLU A 374 -0.33 -14.14 -8.00
CA GLU A 374 0.46 -13.16 -7.25
C GLU A 374 0.58 -13.57 -5.81
N ASP A 375 1.81 -13.55 -5.32
CA ASP A 375 2.17 -13.86 -3.94
C ASP A 375 3.03 -12.78 -3.31
N GLN A 376 2.97 -12.69 -1.99
CA GLN A 376 3.69 -11.71 -1.19
C GLN A 376 4.72 -12.37 -0.30
N PHE A 377 5.93 -11.80 -0.27
CA PHE A 377 7.11 -12.36 0.39
C PHE A 377 7.81 -11.33 1.26
N LEU A 378 8.30 -11.78 2.39
CA LEU A 378 9.27 -11.06 3.20
C LEU A 378 10.68 -11.54 2.85
N ILE A 379 11.57 -10.63 2.50
CA ILE A 379 13.00 -10.92 2.36
C ILE A 379 13.59 -11.10 3.76
N THR A 380 14.22 -12.24 4.00
CA THR A 380 14.89 -12.57 5.26
C THR A 380 16.42 -12.52 5.10
N ASN A 381 17.17 -12.80 6.16
CA ASN A 381 18.63 -12.89 6.05
C ASN A 381 19.11 -14.06 5.17
N ASP A 382 18.34 -15.15 5.12
CA ASP A 382 18.75 -16.42 4.53
C ASP A 382 17.96 -16.78 3.25
N GLY A 383 16.94 -15.97 2.87
CA GLY A 383 16.07 -16.25 1.73
C GLY A 383 14.80 -15.43 1.76
N ILE A 384 13.66 -16.08 1.56
CA ILE A 384 12.33 -15.46 1.60
C ILE A 384 11.41 -16.20 2.56
N GLU A 385 10.46 -15.48 3.17
CA GLU A 385 9.31 -16.03 3.88
C GLU A 385 8.06 -15.79 3.02
N TRP A 386 7.35 -16.83 2.67
CA TRP A 386 6.14 -16.73 1.87
C TRP A 386 4.95 -16.35 2.77
N LEU A 387 4.51 -15.10 2.70
CA LEU A 387 3.50 -14.56 3.59
C LEU A 387 2.07 -15.00 3.24
N THR A 388 1.82 -15.34 1.98
CA THR A 388 0.50 -15.74 1.45
C THR A 388 0.37 -17.25 1.19
N GLU A 389 1.29 -18.05 1.74
CA GLU A 389 1.33 -19.52 1.59
C GLU A 389 0.00 -20.23 1.92
N ALA A 390 -0.79 -19.66 2.83
CA ALA A 390 -2.07 -20.24 3.23
C ALA A 390 -3.17 -20.17 2.15
N ALA A 391 -2.98 -19.41 1.07
CA ALA A 391 -3.84 -19.42 -0.10
C ALA A 391 -3.23 -20.35 -1.17
N PRO A 392 -3.81 -21.55 -1.41
CA PRO A 392 -3.23 -22.51 -2.34
C PRO A 392 -3.19 -21.96 -3.77
N MET A 393 -2.13 -22.32 -4.51
CA MET A 393 -1.98 -22.01 -5.93
C MET A 393 -2.66 -23.05 -6.84
N ASP A 394 -3.46 -23.94 -6.28
CA ASP A 394 -4.09 -25.01 -7.05
C ASP A 394 -5.30 -24.49 -7.85
N LEU A 395 -5.48 -25.04 -9.07
CA LEU A 395 -6.61 -24.66 -9.93
C LEU A 395 -7.96 -25.05 -9.32
N TYR A 396 -7.97 -26.04 -8.46
CA TYR A 396 -9.18 -26.51 -7.74
C TYR A 396 -8.90 -26.54 -6.24
N VAL A 397 -9.72 -25.85 -5.45
CA VAL A 397 -9.61 -25.68 -3.99
C VAL A 397 -10.94 -26.01 -3.29
#